data_5f90ca795208dbe9ee59b547091d0b25
#
_entry.id   5f90ca795208dbe9ee59b547091d0b25
#
_cell.length_a   1.000
_cell.length_b   1.000
_cell.length_c   1.000
_cell.angle_alpha   90.00
_cell.angle_beta   90.00
_cell.angle_gamma   90.00
#
_symmetry.space_group_name_H-M   'P 1'
#
loop_
_entity.id
_entity.type
_entity.pdbx_description
1 polymer ?
#
loop_
_entity_poly.entity_id
_entity_poly.type
_entity_poly.pdbx_seq_one_letter_code
_entity_poly.pdbx_strand_id
1 'polypeptide(L)'
;SEQIKKYLSKPIILQLALGDTIRESFLRKTPEAERQGRNRMERGRSFWLYIHQLAASRGWECHWRKIEECGIGHEAVPMGKQAVPLLTTDSLRVLFIGNSYTFFNRLPWQVQSLASSCGKKISVRQVANPGWYLRQHAANTQTLEAIREGGWDYMVMQEQSKAPTREKEWVKKNVFHPAAQLDSLRRLYAPKGKSVCY
;
A
#
# COMPACT_ATOMS: atom_id res chain seq x y z
N SER A 1 -6.51 26.82 -0.11
CA SER A 1 -5.25 26.75 -0.85
C SER A 1 -5.35 25.68 -1.94
N GLU A 2 -4.57 25.76 -2.99
CA GLU A 2 -4.54 24.80 -4.09
C GLU A 2 -4.19 23.37 -3.59
N GLN A 3 -3.39 23.26 -2.53
CA GLN A 3 -3.07 21.99 -1.90
C GLN A 3 -4.31 21.28 -1.33
N ILE A 4 -5.23 22.02 -0.68
CA ILE A 4 -6.48 21.45 -0.16
C ILE A 4 -7.36 20.97 -1.31
N LYS A 5 -7.50 21.75 -2.37
CA LYS A 5 -8.25 21.34 -3.57
C LYS A 5 -7.70 20.04 -4.16
N LYS A 6 -6.38 19.95 -4.36
CA LYS A 6 -5.70 18.74 -4.81
C LYS A 6 -5.88 17.55 -3.85
N TYR A 7 -5.96 17.80 -2.55
CA TYR A 7 -6.18 16.76 -1.56
C TYR A 7 -7.63 16.24 -1.61
N LEU A 8 -8.61 17.11 -1.75
CA LEU A 8 -10.02 16.72 -1.85
C LEU A 8 -10.35 15.98 -3.15
N SER A 9 -9.63 16.24 -4.23
CA SER A 9 -9.79 15.50 -5.50
C SER A 9 -9.24 14.08 -5.48
N LYS A 10 -8.53 13.65 -4.42
CA LYS A 10 -8.04 12.27 -4.30
C LYS A 10 -9.16 11.32 -3.87
N PRO A 11 -9.18 10.07 -4.37
CA PRO A 11 -10.12 9.06 -3.91
C PRO A 11 -9.73 8.56 -2.52
N ILE A 12 -10.29 9.16 -1.48
CA ILE A 12 -10.04 8.83 -0.08
C ILE A 12 -11.32 8.23 0.52
N ILE A 13 -11.14 7.20 1.36
CA ILE A 13 -12.21 6.60 2.14
C ILE A 13 -12.02 6.98 3.61
N LEU A 14 -12.98 7.70 4.17
CA LEU A 14 -13.07 7.94 5.60
C LEU A 14 -13.93 6.84 6.21
N GLN A 15 -13.31 5.94 6.94
CA GLN A 15 -14.00 4.85 7.64
C GLN A 15 -14.19 5.21 9.10
N LEU A 16 -15.43 5.12 9.59
CA LEU A 16 -15.79 5.44 10.96
C LEU A 16 -16.43 4.22 11.64
N ALA A 17 -15.97 3.91 12.84
CA ALA A 17 -16.60 2.90 13.70
C ALA A 17 -17.77 3.54 14.47
N LEU A 18 -18.98 3.05 14.27
CA LEU A 18 -20.17 3.60 14.93
C LEU A 18 -20.15 3.38 16.46
N GLY A 19 -19.46 2.34 16.93
CA GLY A 19 -19.29 2.06 18.36
C GLY A 19 -18.13 2.84 19.00
N ASP A 20 -17.33 3.64 18.27
CA ASP A 20 -16.23 4.44 18.86
C ASP A 20 -16.75 5.71 19.54
N THR A 21 -17.61 5.50 20.52
CA THR A 21 -18.29 6.55 21.30
C THR A 21 -17.72 6.72 22.70
N ILE A 22 -16.79 5.85 23.11
CA ILE A 22 -16.21 5.86 24.46
C ILE A 22 -15.28 7.06 24.62
N ARG A 23 -15.44 7.77 25.74
CA ARG A 23 -14.64 8.93 26.12
C ARG A 23 -13.49 8.54 27.04
N GLU A 24 -12.52 7.83 26.52
CA GLU A 24 -11.35 7.36 27.25
C GLU A 24 -10.48 8.52 27.79
N SER A 25 -9.58 8.22 28.74
CA SER A 25 -8.72 9.23 29.39
C SER A 25 -7.80 9.96 28.40
N PHE A 26 -7.33 9.27 27.39
CA PHE A 26 -6.44 9.83 26.36
C PHE A 26 -7.20 10.50 25.19
N LEU A 27 -8.53 10.49 25.16
CA LEU A 27 -9.26 11.31 24.20
C LEU A 27 -9.13 12.80 24.56
N ARG A 28 -8.63 13.59 23.62
CA ARG A 28 -8.48 15.03 23.84
C ARG A 28 -9.82 15.69 24.12
N LYS A 29 -9.91 16.46 25.24
CA LYS A 29 -11.15 17.06 25.76
C LYS A 29 -11.05 18.59 25.87
N THR A 30 -10.22 19.23 25.04
CA THR A 30 -10.17 20.69 25.01
C THR A 30 -11.44 21.28 24.39
N PRO A 31 -11.83 22.52 24.69
CA PRO A 31 -13.02 23.15 24.11
C PRO A 31 -13.08 23.08 22.58
N GLU A 32 -11.92 23.18 21.90
CA GLU A 32 -11.79 23.09 20.45
C GLU A 32 -12.10 21.67 19.95
N ALA A 33 -11.63 20.65 20.66
CA ALA A 33 -11.88 19.26 20.32
C ALA A 33 -13.36 18.87 20.60
N GLU A 34 -13.94 19.39 21.68
CA GLU A 34 -15.36 19.15 22.02
C GLU A 34 -16.32 19.82 21.00
N ARG A 35 -15.96 20.96 20.42
CA ARG A 35 -16.72 21.56 19.32
C ARG A 35 -16.76 20.70 18.05
N GLN A 36 -15.76 19.83 17.84
CA GLN A 36 -15.73 18.89 16.73
C GLN A 36 -16.59 17.65 16.97
N GLY A 37 -16.83 17.32 18.25
CA GLY A 37 -17.60 16.17 18.69
C GLY A 37 -17.10 15.58 20.01
N ARG A 38 -17.97 14.93 20.73
CA ARG A 38 -17.71 14.39 22.07
C ARG A 38 -16.83 13.13 22.06
N ASN A 39 -16.84 12.41 20.95
CA ASN A 39 -16.10 11.17 20.75
C ASN A 39 -15.52 11.11 19.34
N ARG A 40 -14.75 10.08 19.03
CA ARG A 40 -14.06 9.96 17.72
C ARG A 40 -15.04 9.84 16.55
N MET A 41 -16.12 9.09 16.73
CA MET A 41 -17.16 8.91 15.71
C MET A 41 -17.82 10.26 15.36
N GLU A 42 -18.24 11.04 16.36
CA GLU A 42 -18.81 12.37 16.13
C GLU A 42 -17.83 13.31 15.44
N ARG A 43 -16.54 13.32 15.87
CA ARG A 43 -15.50 14.12 15.23
C ARG A 43 -15.28 13.75 13.77
N GLY A 44 -15.29 12.47 13.46
CA GLY A 44 -15.20 11.99 12.09
C GLY A 44 -16.38 12.46 11.23
N ARG A 45 -17.59 12.44 11.76
CA ARG A 45 -18.78 12.96 11.08
C ARG A 45 -18.73 14.48 10.87
N SER A 46 -18.31 15.23 11.90
CA SER A 46 -18.14 16.68 11.81
C SER A 46 -17.06 17.07 10.78
N PHE A 47 -15.95 16.33 10.77
CA PHE A 47 -14.91 16.52 9.76
C PHE A 47 -15.42 16.23 8.34
N TRP A 48 -16.18 15.14 8.16
CA TRP A 48 -16.81 14.82 6.88
C TRP A 48 -17.72 15.95 6.37
N LEU A 49 -18.59 16.45 7.23
CA LEU A 49 -19.48 17.56 6.87
C LEU A 49 -18.68 18.81 6.50
N TYR A 50 -17.66 19.14 7.31
CA TYR A 50 -16.81 20.30 7.07
C TYR A 50 -16.13 20.28 5.71
N ILE A 51 -15.50 19.15 5.33
CA ILE A 51 -14.77 19.06 4.05
C ILE A 51 -15.71 19.17 2.85
N HIS A 52 -16.94 18.61 2.94
CA HIS A 52 -17.92 18.70 1.87
C HIS A 52 -18.50 20.13 1.76
N GLN A 53 -18.77 20.78 2.88
CA GLN A 53 -19.20 22.19 2.89
C GLN A 53 -18.10 23.10 2.33
N LEU A 54 -16.83 22.86 2.71
CA LEU A 54 -15.70 23.60 2.17
C LEU A 54 -15.57 23.42 0.65
N ALA A 55 -15.67 22.18 0.18
CA ALA A 55 -15.62 21.90 -1.26
C ALA A 55 -16.76 22.61 -2.01
N ALA A 56 -18.00 22.46 -1.52
CA ALA A 56 -19.17 23.10 -2.11
C ALA A 56 -19.05 24.63 -2.13
N SER A 57 -18.61 25.26 -1.03
CA SER A 57 -18.46 26.75 -0.96
C SER A 57 -17.40 27.30 -1.90
N ARG A 58 -16.50 26.45 -2.39
CA ARG A 58 -15.39 26.81 -3.30
C ARG A 58 -15.60 26.33 -4.73
N GLY A 59 -16.67 25.59 -5.02
CA GLY A 59 -16.90 24.95 -6.31
C GLY A 59 -15.84 23.88 -6.63
N TRP A 60 -15.32 23.20 -5.61
CA TRP A 60 -14.30 22.16 -5.77
C TRP A 60 -14.94 20.78 -5.76
N GLU A 61 -14.38 19.87 -6.54
CA GLU A 61 -14.75 18.46 -6.47
C GLU A 61 -14.18 17.82 -5.19
N CYS A 62 -14.96 16.93 -4.58
CA CYS A 62 -14.57 16.14 -3.42
C CYS A 62 -14.84 14.66 -3.72
N HIS A 63 -13.79 13.89 -3.96
CA HIS A 63 -13.86 12.46 -4.28
C HIS A 63 -13.76 11.56 -3.04
N TRP A 64 -13.92 12.13 -1.87
CA TRP A 64 -13.92 11.37 -0.63
C TRP A 64 -15.24 10.60 -0.47
N ARG A 65 -15.13 9.39 0.07
CA ARG A 65 -16.26 8.56 0.46
C ARG A 65 -16.23 8.34 1.96
N LYS A 66 -17.41 8.31 2.59
CA LYS A 66 -17.54 7.94 4.00
C LYS A 66 -18.21 6.57 4.11
N ILE A 67 -17.69 5.75 5.00
CA ILE A 67 -18.24 4.45 5.37
C ILE A 67 -18.34 4.39 6.87
N GLU A 68 -19.48 3.94 7.36
CA GLU A 68 -19.78 3.80 8.79
C GLU A 68 -19.98 2.32 9.11
N GLU A 69 -19.13 1.77 9.98
CA GLU A 69 -19.10 0.36 10.34
C GLU A 69 -19.86 0.10 11.64
N CYS A 70 -20.91 -0.74 11.54
CA CYS A 70 -21.70 -1.15 12.69
C CYS A 70 -20.97 -2.20 13.52
N GLY A 71 -21.21 -2.21 14.85
CA GLY A 71 -20.70 -3.24 15.75
C GLY A 71 -19.20 -3.20 16.04
N ILE A 72 -18.52 -2.14 15.63
CA ILE A 72 -17.09 -1.94 15.87
C ILE A 72 -16.89 -0.69 16.72
N GLY A 73 -16.06 -0.80 17.76
CA GLY A 73 -15.62 0.31 18.61
C GLY A 73 -14.24 0.83 18.22
N HIS A 74 -13.44 1.24 19.22
CA HIS A 74 -12.07 1.72 19.02
C HIS A 74 -11.09 0.53 18.91
N GLU A 75 -11.25 -0.28 17.88
CA GLU A 75 -10.50 -1.53 17.67
C GLU A 75 -9.87 -1.58 16.29
N ALA A 76 -8.54 -1.58 16.24
CA ALA A 76 -7.79 -1.52 15.00
C ALA A 76 -8.00 -2.75 14.09
N VAL A 77 -8.05 -3.96 14.69
CA VAL A 77 -8.15 -5.22 13.92
C VAL A 77 -9.51 -5.38 13.23
N PRO A 78 -10.67 -5.24 13.93
CA PRO A 78 -11.97 -5.25 13.27
C PRO A 78 -12.11 -4.16 12.21
N MET A 79 -11.68 -2.93 12.49
CA MET A 79 -11.70 -1.83 11.52
C MET A 79 -10.85 -2.15 10.28
N GLY A 80 -9.66 -2.70 10.47
CA GLY A 80 -8.79 -3.13 9.39
C GLY A 80 -9.43 -4.20 8.51
N LYS A 81 -10.09 -5.20 9.09
CA LYS A 81 -10.81 -6.23 8.34
C LYS A 81 -11.91 -5.67 7.44
N GLN A 82 -12.63 -4.65 7.90
CA GLN A 82 -13.68 -3.99 7.11
C GLN A 82 -13.10 -3.03 6.05
N ALA A 83 -11.92 -2.44 6.31
CA ALA A 83 -11.25 -1.56 5.35
C ALA A 83 -10.78 -2.30 4.09
N VAL A 84 -10.39 -3.55 4.24
CA VAL A 84 -9.76 -4.35 3.18
C VAL A 84 -10.65 -4.51 1.93
N PRO A 85 -11.93 -4.93 2.01
CA PRO A 85 -12.80 -5.04 0.84
C PRO A 85 -13.02 -3.72 0.11
N LEU A 86 -12.88 -2.59 0.81
CA LEU A 86 -13.07 -1.25 0.25
C LEU A 86 -11.88 -0.78 -0.61
N LEU A 87 -10.72 -1.37 -0.38
CA LEU A 87 -9.47 -1.03 -1.07
C LEU A 87 -9.17 -1.98 -2.23
N THR A 88 -9.90 -3.12 -2.32
CA THR A 88 -9.60 -4.17 -3.29
C THR A 88 -10.87 -4.75 -3.89
N THR A 89 -11.20 -4.34 -5.09
CA THR A 89 -12.19 -5.01 -5.94
C THR A 89 -11.55 -6.08 -6.82
N ASP A 90 -10.24 -5.99 -7.08
CA ASP A 90 -9.51 -6.87 -7.98
C ASP A 90 -8.41 -7.68 -7.26
N SER A 91 -8.14 -8.86 -7.80
CA SER A 91 -7.01 -9.69 -7.37
C SER A 91 -5.70 -9.05 -7.81
N LEU A 92 -4.89 -8.58 -6.85
CA LEU A 92 -3.57 -8.04 -7.15
C LEU A 92 -2.62 -9.15 -7.58
N ARG A 93 -1.80 -8.88 -8.60
CA ARG A 93 -0.74 -9.76 -9.07
C ARG A 93 0.63 -9.23 -8.64
N VAL A 94 1.38 -10.02 -7.88
CA VAL A 94 2.66 -9.61 -7.30
C VAL A 94 3.77 -10.57 -7.73
N LEU A 95 4.77 -10.03 -8.44
CA LEU A 95 5.98 -10.76 -8.80
C LEU A 95 7.09 -10.47 -7.78
N PHE A 96 7.62 -11.51 -7.17
CA PHE A 96 8.78 -11.42 -6.26
C PHE A 96 10.04 -11.90 -6.99
N ILE A 97 11.07 -11.07 -7.00
CA ILE A 97 12.38 -11.35 -7.58
C ILE A 97 13.43 -11.18 -6.47
N GLY A 98 14.27 -12.18 -6.25
CA GLY A 98 15.28 -12.08 -5.20
C GLY A 98 16.08 -13.37 -4.96
N ASN A 99 16.52 -13.54 -3.75
CA ASN A 99 17.33 -14.69 -3.35
C ASN A 99 16.75 -15.44 -2.14
N SER A 100 17.59 -16.04 -1.30
CA SER A 100 17.13 -16.80 -0.12
C SER A 100 16.25 -15.97 0.83
N TYR A 101 16.47 -14.68 0.97
CA TYR A 101 15.62 -13.81 1.78
C TYR A 101 14.18 -13.71 1.24
N THR A 102 13.99 -13.92 -0.06
CA THR A 102 12.65 -13.94 -0.68
C THR A 102 12.00 -15.32 -0.54
N PHE A 103 12.72 -16.41 -0.80
CA PHE A 103 12.08 -17.74 -0.79
C PHE A 103 12.12 -18.43 0.58
N PHE A 104 13.03 -18.04 1.47
CA PHE A 104 13.08 -18.62 2.79
C PHE A 104 11.76 -18.42 3.54
N ASN A 105 11.30 -19.43 4.25
CA ASN A 105 10.00 -19.45 4.89
C ASN A 105 8.81 -19.17 3.94
N ARG A 106 9.00 -19.27 2.63
CA ARG A 106 7.94 -19.03 1.63
C ARG A 106 7.32 -17.62 1.75
N LEU A 107 8.15 -16.59 1.92
CA LEU A 107 7.69 -15.21 2.15
C LEU A 107 6.57 -14.74 1.21
N PRO A 108 6.62 -14.94 -0.13
CA PRO A 108 5.53 -14.50 -1.02
C PRO A 108 4.17 -15.11 -0.65
N TRP A 109 4.15 -16.41 -0.26
CA TRP A 109 2.92 -17.10 0.15
C TRP A 109 2.46 -16.69 1.55
N GLN A 110 3.37 -16.31 2.45
CA GLN A 110 3.00 -15.69 3.73
C GLN A 110 2.29 -14.35 3.49
N VAL A 111 2.83 -13.52 2.58
CA VAL A 111 2.19 -12.25 2.18
C VAL A 111 0.82 -12.51 1.56
N GLN A 112 0.68 -13.52 0.70
CA GLN A 112 -0.60 -13.94 0.14
C GLN A 112 -1.59 -14.38 1.22
N SER A 113 -1.15 -15.23 2.17
CA SER A 113 -2.00 -15.72 3.27
C SER A 113 -2.44 -14.57 4.19
N LEU A 114 -1.52 -13.65 4.52
CA LEU A 114 -1.83 -12.47 5.29
C LEU A 114 -2.84 -11.56 4.56
N ALA A 115 -2.64 -11.31 3.28
CA ALA A 115 -3.59 -10.57 2.48
C ALA A 115 -4.98 -11.24 2.47
N SER A 116 -5.02 -12.58 2.31
CA SER A 116 -6.26 -13.36 2.34
C SER A 116 -6.97 -13.28 3.69
N SER A 117 -6.23 -13.33 4.81
CA SER A 117 -6.82 -13.17 6.16
C SER A 117 -7.41 -11.77 6.37
N CYS A 118 -6.97 -10.80 5.58
CA CYS A 118 -7.49 -9.44 5.53
C CYS A 118 -8.52 -9.23 4.40
N GLY A 119 -9.06 -10.29 3.79
CA GLY A 119 -10.06 -10.20 2.72
C GLY A 119 -9.52 -9.74 1.37
N LYS A 120 -8.18 -9.64 1.19
CA LYS A 120 -7.54 -9.28 -0.08
C LYS A 120 -7.23 -10.50 -0.92
N LYS A 121 -7.60 -10.47 -2.18
CA LYS A 121 -7.16 -11.47 -3.13
C LYS A 121 -5.85 -11.00 -3.78
N ILE A 122 -4.76 -11.71 -3.53
CA ILE A 122 -3.52 -11.50 -4.27
C ILE A 122 -3.05 -12.84 -4.84
N SER A 123 -2.48 -12.80 -6.03
CA SER A 123 -1.74 -13.91 -6.62
C SER A 123 -0.26 -13.57 -6.63
N VAL A 124 0.57 -14.50 -6.20
CA VAL A 124 2.01 -14.31 -6.12
C VAL A 124 2.74 -15.22 -7.10
N ARG A 125 3.76 -14.69 -7.74
CA ARG A 125 4.77 -15.47 -8.46
C ARG A 125 6.14 -15.13 -7.89
N GLN A 126 7.03 -16.12 -7.86
CA GLN A 126 8.37 -15.96 -7.37
C GLN A 126 9.39 -16.42 -8.41
N VAL A 127 10.44 -15.61 -8.59
CA VAL A 127 11.69 -16.01 -9.21
C VAL A 127 12.82 -15.64 -8.27
N ALA A 128 13.35 -16.63 -7.55
CA ALA A 128 14.37 -16.38 -6.54
C ALA A 128 15.36 -17.55 -6.50
N ASN A 129 16.65 -17.22 -6.46
CA ASN A 129 17.74 -18.19 -6.46
C ASN A 129 18.73 -17.90 -5.30
N PRO A 130 19.31 -18.93 -4.66
CA PRO A 130 20.21 -18.74 -3.52
C PRO A 130 21.37 -17.80 -3.83
N GLY A 131 21.55 -16.76 -2.99
CA GLY A 131 22.69 -15.86 -3.07
C GLY A 131 22.73 -14.91 -4.27
N TRP A 132 21.72 -14.89 -5.13
CA TRP A 132 21.70 -14.06 -6.32
C TRP A 132 21.56 -12.57 -5.99
N TYR A 133 22.18 -11.78 -6.85
CA TYR A 133 22.02 -10.32 -6.96
C TYR A 133 21.02 -9.98 -8.08
N LEU A 134 20.47 -8.79 -8.09
CA LEU A 134 19.58 -8.33 -9.16
C LEU A 134 20.25 -8.36 -10.53
N ARG A 135 21.56 -8.17 -10.62
CA ARG A 135 22.31 -8.28 -11.87
C ARG A 135 22.19 -9.66 -12.54
N GLN A 136 22.09 -10.74 -11.74
CA GLN A 136 21.89 -12.09 -12.26
C GLN A 136 20.47 -12.28 -12.77
N HIS A 137 19.50 -11.70 -12.07
CA HIS A 137 18.12 -11.66 -12.53
C HIS A 137 17.93 -10.87 -13.82
N ALA A 138 18.63 -9.75 -13.97
CA ALA A 138 18.58 -8.93 -15.18
C ALA A 138 19.14 -9.65 -16.44
N ALA A 139 19.93 -10.72 -16.26
CA ALA A 139 20.45 -11.57 -17.32
C ALA A 139 19.75 -12.94 -17.40
N ASN A 140 18.80 -13.24 -16.51
CA ASN A 140 18.18 -14.55 -16.43
C ASN A 140 16.87 -14.64 -17.22
N THR A 141 16.80 -15.59 -18.15
CA THR A 141 15.65 -15.79 -19.03
C THR A 141 14.35 -15.97 -18.25
N GLN A 142 14.33 -16.80 -17.22
CA GLN A 142 13.15 -17.08 -16.41
C GLN A 142 12.62 -15.80 -15.71
N THR A 143 13.52 -14.95 -15.22
CA THR A 143 13.14 -13.67 -14.61
C THR A 143 12.55 -12.73 -15.65
N LEU A 144 13.20 -12.62 -16.81
CA LEU A 144 12.76 -11.72 -17.89
C LEU A 144 11.41 -12.19 -18.47
N GLU A 145 11.20 -13.48 -18.63
CA GLU A 145 9.92 -14.06 -19.04
C GLU A 145 8.82 -13.80 -18.01
N ALA A 146 9.10 -13.97 -16.71
CA ALA A 146 8.16 -13.67 -15.66
C ALA A 146 7.71 -12.20 -15.69
N ILE A 147 8.61 -11.26 -15.95
CA ILE A 147 8.26 -9.85 -16.12
C ILE A 147 7.43 -9.63 -17.38
N ARG A 148 7.79 -10.28 -18.50
CA ARG A 148 7.09 -10.15 -19.79
C ARG A 148 5.65 -10.71 -19.78
N GLU A 149 5.32 -11.60 -18.86
CA GLU A 149 3.92 -12.00 -18.67
C GLU A 149 2.98 -10.82 -18.42
N GLY A 150 3.52 -9.74 -17.87
CA GLY A 150 2.79 -8.50 -17.68
C GLY A 150 1.63 -8.58 -16.69
N GLY A 151 0.86 -7.48 -16.61
CA GLY A 151 -0.30 -7.40 -15.72
C GLY A 151 0.05 -7.47 -14.23
N TRP A 152 1.29 -7.17 -13.87
CA TRP A 152 1.74 -7.09 -12.47
C TRP A 152 1.32 -5.75 -11.86
N ASP A 153 0.65 -5.80 -10.71
CA ASP A 153 0.37 -4.61 -9.90
C ASP A 153 1.61 -4.20 -9.10
N TYR A 154 2.38 -5.21 -8.66
CA TYR A 154 3.64 -4.98 -7.97
C TYR A 154 4.71 -5.94 -8.46
N MET A 155 5.92 -5.41 -8.63
CA MET A 155 7.15 -6.17 -8.77
C MET A 155 8.05 -5.86 -7.58
N VAL A 156 8.25 -6.83 -6.72
CA VAL A 156 9.05 -6.72 -5.51
C VAL A 156 10.44 -7.27 -5.79
N MET A 157 11.45 -6.43 -5.71
CA MET A 157 12.85 -6.76 -5.98
C MET A 157 13.65 -6.75 -4.69
N GLN A 158 14.29 -7.86 -4.38
CA GLN A 158 15.16 -8.00 -3.22
C GLN A 158 16.60 -8.18 -3.67
N GLU A 159 17.46 -7.28 -3.23
CA GLU A 159 18.89 -7.34 -3.50
C GLU A 159 19.61 -8.21 -2.46
N GLN A 160 20.78 -8.69 -2.81
CA GLN A 160 21.62 -9.47 -1.91
C GLN A 160 22.11 -8.60 -0.72
N SER A 161 21.96 -9.10 0.50
CA SER A 161 22.16 -8.35 1.75
C SER A 161 23.55 -7.69 1.92
N LYS A 162 24.58 -8.23 1.28
CA LYS A 162 25.94 -7.67 1.30
C LYS A 162 26.14 -6.56 0.27
N ALA A 163 25.18 -6.34 -0.66
CA ALA A 163 25.32 -5.34 -1.70
C ALA A 163 25.44 -3.89 -1.15
N PRO A 164 24.63 -3.46 -0.17
CA PRO A 164 24.70 -2.10 0.38
C PRO A 164 26.03 -1.77 1.09
N THR A 165 26.79 -2.79 1.50
CA THR A 165 28.08 -2.58 2.19
C THR A 165 29.27 -2.42 1.23
N ARG A 166 29.02 -2.50 -0.08
CA ARG A 166 30.02 -2.32 -1.11
C ARG A 166 30.29 -0.85 -1.42
N GLU A 167 31.39 -0.58 -2.09
CA GLU A 167 31.72 0.76 -2.54
C GLU A 167 30.64 1.35 -3.45
N LYS A 168 30.46 2.67 -3.40
CA LYS A 168 29.39 3.40 -4.09
C LYS A 168 29.34 3.11 -5.59
N GLU A 169 30.47 3.11 -6.27
CA GLU A 169 30.51 2.84 -7.72
C GLU A 169 30.15 1.39 -8.05
N TRP A 170 30.55 0.45 -7.18
CA TRP A 170 30.14 -0.94 -7.30
C TRP A 170 28.62 -1.08 -7.14
N VAL A 171 28.02 -0.42 -6.13
CA VAL A 171 26.57 -0.43 -5.88
C VAL A 171 25.82 0.17 -7.08
N LYS A 172 26.28 1.31 -7.58
CA LYS A 172 25.69 1.95 -8.76
C LYS A 172 25.64 1.00 -9.97
N LYS A 173 26.77 0.35 -10.27
CA LYS A 173 26.89 -0.56 -11.42
C LYS A 173 26.15 -1.88 -11.24
N ASN A 174 26.19 -2.47 -10.03
CA ASN A 174 25.76 -3.86 -9.81
C ASN A 174 24.40 -3.98 -9.14
N VAL A 175 23.85 -2.87 -8.59
CA VAL A 175 22.52 -2.82 -7.94
C VAL A 175 21.59 -1.88 -8.72
N PHE A 176 21.93 -0.59 -8.84
CA PHE A 176 21.01 0.39 -9.40
C PHE A 176 20.78 0.18 -10.91
N HIS A 177 21.82 -0.11 -11.69
CA HIS A 177 21.64 -0.39 -13.12
C HIS A 177 20.77 -1.63 -13.37
N PRO A 178 21.04 -2.79 -12.78
CA PRO A 178 20.16 -3.96 -12.93
C PRO A 178 18.73 -3.73 -12.42
N ALA A 179 18.55 -3.05 -11.30
CA ALA A 179 17.22 -2.71 -10.80
C ALA A 179 16.46 -1.81 -11.78
N ALA A 180 17.11 -0.79 -12.33
CA ALA A 180 16.54 0.09 -13.35
C ALA A 180 16.21 -0.66 -14.64
N GLN A 181 17.04 -1.62 -15.06
CA GLN A 181 16.80 -2.47 -16.23
C GLN A 181 15.53 -3.33 -16.03
N LEU A 182 15.40 -3.99 -14.88
CA LEU A 182 14.22 -4.78 -14.55
C LEU A 182 12.95 -3.91 -14.43
N ASP A 183 13.05 -2.73 -13.82
CA ASP A 183 11.94 -1.77 -13.74
C ASP A 183 11.53 -1.24 -15.11
N SER A 184 12.48 -0.96 -15.99
CA SER A 184 12.19 -0.53 -17.37
C SER A 184 11.43 -1.61 -18.13
N LEU A 185 11.80 -2.88 -17.97
CA LEU A 185 11.09 -4.01 -18.55
C LEU A 185 9.69 -4.13 -17.95
N ARG A 186 9.55 -4.00 -16.62
CA ARG A 186 8.23 -4.00 -15.95
C ARG A 186 7.34 -2.89 -16.50
N ARG A 187 7.86 -1.67 -16.69
CA ARG A 187 7.09 -0.53 -17.25
C ARG A 187 6.55 -0.83 -18.65
N LEU A 188 7.29 -1.58 -19.44
CA LEU A 188 6.87 -1.97 -20.79
C LEU A 188 5.68 -2.96 -20.75
N TYR A 189 5.73 -3.97 -19.88
CA TYR A 189 4.74 -5.04 -19.83
C TYR A 189 3.66 -4.90 -18.74
N ALA A 190 3.88 -4.05 -17.75
CA ALA A 190 2.94 -3.70 -16.70
C ALA A 190 3.00 -2.20 -16.38
N PRO A 191 2.56 -1.31 -17.30
CA PRO A 191 2.77 0.15 -17.17
C PRO A 191 2.08 0.76 -15.95
N LYS A 192 0.97 0.17 -15.49
CA LYS A 192 0.25 0.60 -14.28
C LYS A 192 0.85 0.04 -12.99
N GLY A 193 1.69 -0.98 -13.09
CA GLY A 193 2.32 -1.64 -11.95
C GLY A 193 3.36 -0.75 -11.26
N LYS A 194 3.77 -1.15 -10.08
CA LYS A 194 4.79 -0.47 -9.26
C LYS A 194 5.93 -1.40 -8.95
N SER A 195 7.16 -0.87 -8.93
CA SER A 195 8.33 -1.58 -8.42
C SER A 195 8.59 -1.20 -6.97
N VAL A 196 8.92 -2.20 -6.15
CA VAL A 196 9.29 -2.07 -4.73
C VAL A 196 10.64 -2.75 -4.55
N CYS A 197 11.59 -2.06 -3.92
CA CYS A 197 12.90 -2.62 -3.60
C CYS A 197 13.07 -2.72 -2.08
N TYR A 198 13.65 -3.82 -1.60
CA TYR A 198 14.02 -4.03 -0.19
C TYR A 198 15.30 -4.83 -0.02
#